data_0508f8d8d0e0008e4e9e0bf41ce9edf2
#
_entry.id   0508f8d8d0e0008e4e9e0bf41ce9edf2
#
_cell.length_a   1.000
_cell.length_b   1.000
_cell.length_c   1.000
_cell.angle_alpha   90.00
_cell.angle_beta   90.00
_cell.angle_gamma   90.00
#
_symmetry.space_group_name_H-M   'P 1'
#
loop_
_entity.id
_entity.type
_entity.pdbx_description
1 polymer ?
#
loop_
_entity_poly.entity_id
_entity_poly.type
_entity_poly.pdbx_seq_one_letter_code
_entity_poly.pdbx_strand_id
1 'polypeptide(L)'
;MTQELNKQVAYVVLSCDPYSDIWDTYGELFKRHWPDCPYDFYLASHQKTFEKYGFKSILIGEDKSWSHGLLTVLDYVQKKGYSYVMIAFDDFLISKKVDTDYVSSAINAFINDGGECLRFDPIRTARCFKYNKYYGKMHDKVPYRVTLGFTLWNIEVLKKITVDGESAWQFEKNATERSFEYKAFFCTWKHPFNFINLINKRKLDITEYHKLKKLIPEAKYDREQVFVLKERLKGYLLCTFLRFYPVKYQYTFHKFFTKPINI
;
A
#
# COMPACT_ATOMS: atom_id res chain seq x y z
N MET A 1 19.26 -9.11 17.01
CA MET A 1 17.80 -9.44 16.87
C MET A 1 17.06 -8.40 16.01
N THR A 2 16.99 -7.12 16.34
CA THR A 2 16.27 -6.12 15.51
C THR A 2 16.85 -5.95 14.10
N GLN A 3 18.18 -5.93 13.95
CA GLN A 3 18.83 -5.85 12.62
C GLN A 3 18.62 -7.10 11.75
N GLU A 4 18.47 -8.28 12.35
CA GLU A 4 18.20 -9.52 11.60
C GLU A 4 16.77 -9.58 11.09
N LEU A 5 15.79 -9.07 11.85
CA LEU A 5 14.40 -9.00 11.41
C LEU A 5 14.23 -8.00 10.25
N ASN A 6 14.94 -6.87 10.28
CA ASN A 6 14.91 -5.91 9.18
C ASN A 6 15.41 -6.50 7.86
N LYS A 7 16.38 -7.44 7.90
CA LYS A 7 16.87 -8.16 6.71
C LYS A 7 15.84 -9.10 6.07
N GLN A 8 14.75 -9.41 6.76
CA GLN A 8 13.67 -10.25 6.23
C GLN A 8 12.63 -9.44 5.45
N VAL A 9 12.72 -8.11 5.44
CA VAL A 9 11.73 -7.20 4.86
C VAL A 9 12.31 -6.45 3.67
N ALA A 10 11.65 -6.52 2.52
CA ALA A 10 11.89 -5.64 1.39
C ALA A 10 10.82 -4.54 1.35
N TYR A 11 11.21 -3.29 1.07
CA TYR A 11 10.28 -2.22 0.73
C TYR A 11 10.17 -2.13 -0.80
N VAL A 12 8.99 -2.30 -1.35
CA VAL A 12 8.78 -2.30 -2.81
C VAL A 12 7.73 -1.27 -3.20
N VAL A 13 8.12 -0.38 -4.08
CA VAL A 13 7.24 0.56 -4.77
C VAL A 13 6.76 -0.10 -6.04
N LEU A 14 5.47 -0.40 -6.13
CA LEU A 14 4.86 -0.88 -7.37
C LEU A 14 4.57 0.31 -8.28
N SER A 15 5.07 0.23 -9.50
CA SER A 15 4.96 1.26 -10.51
C SER A 15 4.77 0.65 -11.90
N CYS A 16 4.69 1.49 -12.92
CA CYS A 16 4.73 1.15 -14.32
C CYS A 16 5.42 2.25 -15.13
N ASP A 17 5.95 1.91 -16.30
CA ASP A 17 6.74 2.83 -17.13
C ASP A 17 6.05 4.17 -17.44
N PRO A 18 4.72 4.25 -17.67
CA PRO A 18 4.00 5.52 -17.85
C PRO A 18 4.03 6.47 -16.64
N TYR A 19 4.40 5.99 -15.45
CA TYR A 19 4.54 6.79 -14.23
C TYR A 19 5.98 7.21 -13.95
N SER A 20 6.90 6.95 -14.88
CA SER A 20 8.33 7.31 -14.71
C SER A 20 8.59 8.82 -14.56
N ASP A 21 7.64 9.66 -14.96
CA ASP A 21 7.71 11.11 -14.80
C ASP A 21 7.63 11.59 -13.34
N ILE A 22 7.08 10.76 -12.43
CA ILE A 22 6.98 11.09 -10.99
C ILE A 22 8.06 10.41 -10.13
N TRP A 23 8.85 9.48 -10.68
CA TRP A 23 9.80 8.69 -9.89
C TRP A 23 10.91 9.52 -9.21
N ASP A 24 11.44 10.54 -9.90
CA ASP A 24 12.44 11.44 -9.30
C ASP A 24 11.86 12.18 -8.09
N THR A 25 10.61 12.67 -8.21
CA THR A 25 9.89 13.30 -7.10
C THR A 25 9.64 12.33 -5.95
N TYR A 26 9.25 11.08 -6.27
CA TYR A 26 9.08 10.02 -5.28
C TYR A 26 10.38 9.75 -4.51
N GLY A 27 11.46 9.52 -5.23
CA GLY A 27 12.76 9.21 -4.64
C GLY A 27 13.33 10.37 -3.80
N GLU A 28 13.17 11.60 -4.27
CA GLU A 28 13.58 12.79 -3.51
C GLU A 28 12.82 12.91 -2.19
N LEU A 29 11.49 12.83 -2.23
CA LEU A 29 10.65 12.93 -1.02
C LEU A 29 10.86 11.74 -0.08
N PHE A 30 11.05 10.53 -0.62
CA PHE A 30 11.41 9.35 0.16
C PHE A 30 12.72 9.60 0.92
N LYS A 31 13.78 10.01 0.24
CA LYS A 31 15.09 10.28 0.85
C LYS A 31 15.04 11.43 1.85
N ARG A 32 14.25 12.47 1.57
CA ARG A 32 14.07 13.64 2.44
C ARG A 32 13.34 13.28 3.73
N HIS A 33 12.31 12.43 3.65
CA HIS A 33 11.41 12.17 4.76
C HIS A 33 11.65 10.81 5.46
N TRP A 34 12.39 9.90 4.82
CA TRP A 34 12.79 8.63 5.43
C TRP A 34 14.26 8.29 5.13
N PRO A 35 15.22 9.18 5.48
CA PRO A 35 16.65 9.00 5.17
C PRO A 35 17.29 7.80 5.85
N ASP A 36 16.73 7.36 6.97
CA ASP A 36 17.16 6.27 7.82
C ASP A 36 16.29 5.00 7.66
N CYS A 37 15.63 4.84 6.51
CA CYS A 37 14.90 3.61 6.17
C CYS A 37 15.83 2.39 6.29
N PRO A 38 15.53 1.42 7.19
CA PRO A 38 16.45 0.31 7.46
C PRO A 38 16.28 -0.88 6.52
N TYR A 39 15.37 -0.80 5.55
CA TYR A 39 15.03 -1.86 4.62
C TYR A 39 15.71 -1.65 3.27
N ASP A 40 16.00 -2.74 2.56
CA ASP A 40 16.30 -2.63 1.14
C ASP A 40 15.04 -2.16 0.40
N PHE A 41 15.19 -1.16 -0.47
CA PHE A 41 14.06 -0.58 -1.18
C PHE A 41 14.23 -0.65 -2.69
N TYR A 42 13.11 -1.01 -3.34
CA TYR A 42 13.03 -1.30 -4.75
C TYR A 42 11.91 -0.49 -5.40
N LEU A 43 12.09 -0.16 -6.67
CA LEU A 43 11.03 0.30 -7.55
C LEU A 43 10.81 -0.76 -8.64
N ALA A 44 9.58 -1.27 -8.72
CA ALA A 44 9.19 -2.27 -9.70
C ALA A 44 8.46 -1.62 -10.88
N SER A 45 8.90 -1.91 -12.09
CA SER A 45 8.34 -1.40 -13.35
C SER A 45 8.54 -2.39 -14.48
N HIS A 46 7.95 -2.14 -15.66
CA HIS A 46 8.00 -3.13 -16.73
C HIS A 46 9.38 -3.19 -17.41
N GLN A 47 9.86 -2.10 -17.96
CA GLN A 47 11.10 -2.06 -18.75
C GLN A 47 12.08 -0.97 -18.31
N LYS A 48 11.60 0.13 -17.73
CA LYS A 48 12.44 1.23 -17.28
C LYS A 48 13.08 0.94 -15.93
N THR A 49 14.34 1.31 -15.77
CA THR A 49 15.07 1.23 -14.50
C THR A 49 15.02 2.55 -13.73
N PHE A 50 15.09 2.46 -12.42
CA PHE A 50 15.24 3.60 -11.52
C PHE A 50 16.23 3.27 -10.41
N GLU A 51 17.47 3.77 -10.56
CA GLU A 51 18.58 3.50 -9.63
C GLU A 51 19.11 4.81 -9.03
N LYS A 52 18.18 5.67 -8.61
CA LYS A 52 18.48 6.93 -7.93
C LYS A 52 18.00 6.88 -6.48
N TYR A 53 18.51 7.77 -5.64
CA TYR A 53 18.16 7.92 -4.23
C TYR A 53 18.33 6.64 -3.39
N GLY A 54 19.08 5.66 -3.89
CA GLY A 54 19.32 4.36 -3.26
C GLY A 54 18.31 3.26 -3.63
N PHE A 55 17.34 3.55 -4.51
CA PHE A 55 16.45 2.53 -5.06
C PHE A 55 17.19 1.56 -5.97
N LYS A 56 16.78 0.29 -5.91
CA LYS A 56 17.17 -0.77 -6.85
C LYS A 56 15.96 -1.07 -7.74
N SER A 57 16.19 -1.41 -9.01
CA SER A 57 15.10 -1.74 -9.94
C SER A 57 14.71 -3.21 -9.87
N ILE A 58 13.41 -3.46 -9.97
CA ILE A 58 12.86 -4.78 -10.31
C ILE A 58 12.17 -4.66 -11.66
N LEU A 59 12.67 -5.35 -12.68
CA LEU A 59 12.05 -5.38 -14.00
C LEU A 59 11.06 -6.54 -14.09
N ILE A 60 9.78 -6.19 -14.29
CA ILE A 60 8.66 -7.13 -14.38
C ILE A 60 8.61 -7.78 -15.78
N GLY A 61 9.09 -7.07 -16.82
CA GLY A 61 9.00 -7.49 -18.21
C GLY A 61 7.68 -7.08 -18.85
N GLU A 62 7.04 -8.01 -19.54
CA GLU A 62 5.80 -7.75 -20.27
C GLU A 62 4.61 -7.44 -19.34
N ASP A 63 3.84 -6.40 -19.68
CA ASP A 63 2.62 -6.00 -18.94
C ASP A 63 1.45 -6.91 -19.33
N LYS A 64 1.36 -8.09 -18.70
CA LYS A 64 0.27 -9.06 -18.91
C LYS A 64 -0.97 -8.72 -18.09
N SER A 65 -0.77 -8.46 -16.82
CA SER A 65 -1.78 -7.97 -15.88
C SER A 65 -1.11 -7.37 -14.66
N TRP A 66 -1.82 -6.54 -13.91
CA TRP A 66 -1.30 -5.97 -12.68
C TRP A 66 -0.90 -7.06 -11.65
N SER A 67 -1.74 -8.08 -11.47
CA SER A 67 -1.45 -9.19 -10.54
C SER A 67 -0.32 -10.09 -11.03
N HIS A 68 -0.12 -10.24 -12.35
CA HIS A 68 1.06 -10.90 -12.90
C HIS A 68 2.34 -10.18 -12.51
N GLY A 69 2.34 -8.85 -12.64
CA GLY A 69 3.44 -8.01 -12.20
C GLY A 69 3.72 -8.15 -10.70
N LEU A 70 2.67 -8.14 -9.87
CA LEU A 70 2.81 -8.36 -8.42
C LEU A 70 3.46 -9.72 -8.13
N LEU A 71 2.98 -10.81 -8.73
CA LEU A 71 3.54 -12.15 -8.54
C LEU A 71 5.02 -12.21 -8.95
N THR A 72 5.39 -11.58 -10.07
CA THR A 72 6.79 -11.48 -10.52
C THR A 72 7.66 -10.76 -9.50
N VAL A 73 7.18 -9.66 -8.92
CA VAL A 73 7.87 -8.93 -7.85
C VAL A 73 8.04 -9.79 -6.61
N LEU A 74 6.99 -10.49 -6.18
CA LEU A 74 7.03 -11.37 -5.02
C LEU A 74 8.02 -12.51 -5.20
N ASP A 75 8.06 -13.12 -6.39
CA ASP A 75 9.05 -14.15 -6.72
C ASP A 75 10.48 -13.60 -6.68
N TYR A 76 10.70 -12.38 -7.18
CA TYR A 76 12.00 -11.74 -7.14
C TYR A 76 12.50 -11.52 -5.71
N VAL A 77 11.69 -10.87 -4.86
CA VAL A 77 12.09 -10.58 -3.48
C VAL A 77 12.25 -11.86 -2.65
N GLN A 78 11.40 -12.87 -2.87
CA GLN A 78 11.53 -14.17 -2.22
C GLN A 78 12.84 -14.89 -2.59
N LYS A 79 13.23 -14.88 -3.87
CA LYS A 79 14.51 -15.42 -4.33
C LYS A 79 15.72 -14.68 -3.75
N LYS A 80 15.55 -13.41 -3.34
CA LYS A 80 16.57 -12.63 -2.61
C LYS A 80 16.64 -12.95 -1.11
N GLY A 81 15.74 -13.81 -0.60
CA GLY A 81 15.73 -14.26 0.79
C GLY A 81 14.80 -13.48 1.72
N TYR A 82 13.96 -12.57 1.19
CA TYR A 82 12.96 -11.88 2.01
C TYR A 82 11.76 -12.77 2.29
N SER A 83 11.26 -12.70 3.52
CA SER A 83 10.04 -13.39 3.95
C SER A 83 8.83 -12.45 3.98
N TYR A 84 9.09 -11.16 4.07
CA TYR A 84 8.08 -10.11 4.14
C TYR A 84 8.34 -9.01 3.11
N VAL A 85 7.29 -8.42 2.61
CA VAL A 85 7.35 -7.29 1.69
C VAL A 85 6.44 -6.16 2.14
N MET A 86 6.99 -4.95 2.24
CA MET A 86 6.19 -3.73 2.41
C MET A 86 5.89 -3.16 1.03
N ILE A 87 4.62 -3.08 0.68
CA ILE A 87 4.15 -2.56 -0.60
C ILE A 87 3.74 -1.10 -0.46
N ALA A 88 4.21 -0.28 -1.38
CA ALA A 88 3.77 1.10 -1.60
C ALA A 88 3.51 1.33 -3.10
N PHE A 89 2.87 2.45 -3.43
CA PHE A 89 2.69 2.92 -4.80
C PHE A 89 3.50 4.18 -5.07
N ASP A 90 3.92 4.38 -6.29
CA ASP A 90 4.74 5.50 -6.73
C ASP A 90 4.02 6.86 -6.67
N ASP A 91 2.69 6.87 -6.69
CA ASP A 91 1.85 8.05 -6.52
C ASP A 91 1.54 8.42 -5.06
N PHE A 92 2.02 7.61 -4.09
CA PHE A 92 1.90 7.86 -2.65
C PHE A 92 3.18 8.52 -2.11
N LEU A 93 3.35 9.80 -2.37
CA LEU A 93 4.55 10.57 -2.05
C LEU A 93 4.64 10.88 -0.56
N ILE A 94 5.65 10.35 0.15
CA ILE A 94 5.84 10.62 1.58
C ILE A 94 6.09 12.12 1.78
N SER A 95 5.30 12.78 2.62
CA SER A 95 5.26 14.24 2.74
C SER A 95 5.71 14.79 4.10
N LYS A 96 5.99 13.91 5.08
CA LYS A 96 6.52 14.26 6.41
C LYS A 96 7.50 13.19 6.88
N LYS A 97 8.40 13.58 7.79
CA LYS A 97 9.35 12.66 8.41
C LYS A 97 8.65 11.42 8.96
N VAL A 98 9.17 10.26 8.59
CA VAL A 98 8.73 8.95 9.10
C VAL A 98 9.37 8.71 10.47
N ASP A 99 8.59 8.21 11.40
CA ASP A 99 9.07 7.73 12.71
C ASP A 99 9.60 6.28 12.52
N THR A 100 10.89 6.17 12.18
CA THR A 100 11.56 4.90 11.87
C THR A 100 11.52 3.94 13.04
N ASP A 101 11.66 4.43 14.28
CA ASP A 101 11.63 3.60 15.49
C ASP A 101 10.23 2.98 15.69
N TYR A 102 9.18 3.77 15.47
CA TYR A 102 7.81 3.26 15.55
C TYR A 102 7.54 2.22 14.46
N VAL A 103 7.91 2.50 13.20
CA VAL A 103 7.70 1.59 12.07
C VAL A 103 8.45 0.28 12.29
N SER A 104 9.73 0.34 12.64
CA SER A 104 10.56 -0.85 12.89
C SER A 104 10.07 -1.66 14.08
N SER A 105 9.65 -0.99 15.16
CA SER A 105 9.10 -1.67 16.33
C SER A 105 7.77 -2.37 16.03
N ALA A 106 6.90 -1.74 15.22
CA ALA A 106 5.63 -2.33 14.81
C ALA A 106 5.86 -3.55 13.89
N ILE A 107 6.80 -3.46 12.96
CA ILE A 107 7.18 -4.56 12.05
C ILE A 107 7.78 -5.73 12.84
N ASN A 108 8.72 -5.46 13.75
CA ASN A 108 9.34 -6.51 14.56
C ASN A 108 8.32 -7.23 15.44
N ALA A 109 7.40 -6.49 16.08
CA ALA A 109 6.31 -7.10 16.83
C ALA A 109 5.42 -7.96 15.91
N PHE A 110 5.08 -7.47 14.73
CA PHE A 110 4.26 -8.18 13.75
C PHE A 110 4.91 -9.50 13.27
N ILE A 111 6.21 -9.48 12.97
CA ILE A 111 6.96 -10.68 12.56
C ILE A 111 6.99 -11.71 13.72
N ASN A 112 7.28 -11.26 14.93
CA ASN A 112 7.30 -12.13 16.12
C ASN A 112 5.92 -12.73 16.45
N ASP A 113 4.84 -12.01 16.14
CA ASP A 113 3.46 -12.49 16.33
C ASP A 113 2.99 -13.41 15.18
N GLY A 114 3.86 -13.77 14.22
CA GLY A 114 3.51 -14.58 13.06
C GLY A 114 2.51 -13.91 12.13
N GLY A 115 2.63 -12.59 11.99
CA GLY A 115 1.69 -11.76 11.23
C GLY A 115 1.63 -12.10 9.74
N GLU A 116 0.43 -12.03 9.18
CA GLU A 116 0.14 -12.32 7.76
C GLU A 116 0.01 -11.04 6.94
N CYS A 117 -0.66 -10.02 7.50
CA CYS A 117 -0.81 -8.70 6.90
C CYS A 117 -0.86 -7.61 7.98
N LEU A 118 -0.03 -6.57 7.85
CA LEU A 118 -0.09 -5.35 8.66
C LEU A 118 -0.36 -4.15 7.78
N ARG A 119 -1.52 -3.54 7.93
CA ARG A 119 -1.83 -2.26 7.31
C ARG A 119 -1.30 -1.12 8.18
N PHE A 120 -0.55 -0.23 7.58
CA PHE A 120 -0.14 1.03 8.23
C PHE A 120 -1.21 2.13 8.12
N ASP A 121 -2.30 1.87 7.41
CA ASP A 121 -3.48 2.73 7.36
C ASP A 121 -4.59 2.15 8.26
N PRO A 122 -4.99 2.85 9.35
CA PRO A 122 -6.06 2.38 10.21
C PRO A 122 -7.36 2.13 9.43
N ILE A 123 -7.93 0.94 9.57
CA ILE A 123 -9.17 0.60 8.89
C ILE A 123 -10.30 1.51 9.36
N ARG A 124 -11.02 2.13 8.42
CA ARG A 124 -12.06 3.11 8.71
C ARG A 124 -13.46 2.51 8.87
N THR A 125 -13.67 1.33 8.31
CA THR A 125 -15.00 0.66 8.25
C THR A 125 -15.37 -0.09 9.51
N ALA A 126 -14.39 -0.53 10.31
CA ALA A 126 -14.63 -1.27 11.55
C ALA A 126 -13.61 -0.88 12.62
N ARG A 127 -13.95 -1.15 13.89
CA ARG A 127 -12.98 -1.06 14.97
C ARG A 127 -12.20 -2.37 15.05
N CYS A 128 -10.86 -2.28 15.18
CA CYS A 128 -10.04 -3.46 15.42
C CYS A 128 -10.15 -3.90 16.89
N PHE A 129 -9.99 -5.19 17.13
CA PHE A 129 -9.76 -5.71 18.48
C PHE A 129 -8.42 -5.21 19.00
N LYS A 130 -8.37 -4.77 20.27
CA LYS A 130 -7.10 -4.38 20.89
C LYS A 130 -6.16 -5.59 20.90
N TYR A 131 -4.94 -5.40 20.44
CA TYR A 131 -3.93 -6.46 20.41
C TYR A 131 -2.68 -6.05 21.18
N ASN A 132 -1.96 -5.02 20.69
CA ASN A 132 -0.82 -4.46 21.39
C ASN A 132 -0.76 -2.92 21.25
N LYS A 133 0.34 -2.30 21.68
CA LYS A 133 0.51 -0.84 21.61
C LYS A 133 0.69 -0.29 20.19
N TYR A 134 1.04 -1.13 19.21
CA TYR A 134 1.31 -0.71 17.84
C TYR A 134 0.09 -0.90 16.92
N TYR A 135 -0.64 -2.01 17.09
CA TYR A 135 -1.73 -2.39 16.18
C TYR A 135 -2.84 -3.18 16.86
N GLY A 136 -3.97 -3.19 16.19
CA GLY A 136 -5.14 -4.01 16.52
C GLY A 136 -5.37 -5.10 15.51
N LYS A 137 -6.02 -6.20 15.94
CA LYS A 137 -6.42 -7.30 15.09
C LYS A 137 -7.70 -6.92 14.32
N MET A 138 -7.67 -7.12 13.02
CA MET A 138 -8.82 -6.86 12.15
C MET A 138 -9.89 -7.96 12.30
N HIS A 139 -11.15 -7.60 12.10
CA HIS A 139 -12.22 -8.58 11.97
C HIS A 139 -12.03 -9.42 10.70
N ASP A 140 -12.51 -10.67 10.73
CA ASP A 140 -12.31 -11.61 9.63
C ASP A 140 -13.06 -11.19 8.35
N LYS A 141 -14.28 -10.67 8.48
CA LYS A 141 -15.16 -10.34 7.34
C LYS A 141 -15.57 -8.88 7.34
N VAL A 142 -14.65 -8.01 6.90
CA VAL A 142 -14.91 -6.56 6.76
C VAL A 142 -14.57 -6.07 5.36
N PRO A 143 -15.26 -5.05 4.86
CA PRO A 143 -14.89 -4.38 3.61
C PRO A 143 -13.49 -3.79 3.70
N TYR A 144 -12.78 -3.74 2.57
CA TYR A 144 -11.44 -3.17 2.48
C TYR A 144 -10.43 -3.80 3.44
N ARG A 145 -10.61 -5.09 3.76
CA ARG A 145 -9.66 -5.84 4.60
C ARG A 145 -8.28 -5.93 3.95
N VAL A 146 -8.25 -6.13 2.63
CA VAL A 146 -7.05 -6.08 1.82
C VAL A 146 -6.93 -4.72 1.15
N THR A 147 -5.75 -4.14 1.23
CA THR A 147 -5.28 -2.98 0.45
C THR A 147 -3.77 -3.09 0.29
N LEU A 148 -3.20 -2.38 -0.66
CA LEU A 148 -1.77 -2.45 -0.96
C LEU A 148 -1.00 -1.17 -0.62
N GLY A 149 -1.69 -0.08 -0.35
CA GLY A 149 -1.04 1.18 0.01
C GLY A 149 -0.44 1.13 1.42
N PHE A 150 0.89 1.18 1.54
CA PHE A 150 1.64 1.07 2.79
C PHE A 150 1.20 -0.12 3.65
N THR A 151 1.39 -1.33 3.12
CA THR A 151 1.06 -2.59 3.80
C THR A 151 2.25 -3.52 3.82
N LEU A 152 2.49 -4.16 4.97
CA LEU A 152 3.47 -5.22 5.13
C LEU A 152 2.77 -6.58 5.00
N TRP A 153 3.32 -7.45 4.20
CA TRP A 153 2.77 -8.77 3.93
C TRP A 153 3.80 -9.88 4.18
N ASN A 154 3.35 -10.98 4.75
CA ASN A 154 4.02 -12.25 4.54
C ASN A 154 3.90 -12.61 3.05
N ILE A 155 5.04 -12.88 2.39
CA ILE A 155 5.10 -13.09 0.93
C ILE A 155 4.27 -14.31 0.53
N GLU A 156 4.33 -15.41 1.27
CA GLU A 156 3.58 -16.62 0.97
C GLU A 156 2.06 -16.39 1.02
N VAL A 157 1.60 -15.63 2.03
CA VAL A 157 0.18 -15.28 2.15
C VAL A 157 -0.26 -14.39 0.99
N LEU A 158 0.53 -13.36 0.66
CA LEU A 158 0.19 -12.47 -0.43
C LEU A 158 0.13 -13.22 -1.77
N LYS A 159 1.08 -14.12 -2.03
CA LYS A 159 1.07 -14.99 -3.22
C LYS A 159 -0.20 -15.85 -3.28
N LYS A 160 -0.58 -16.49 -2.18
CA LYS A 160 -1.77 -17.37 -2.11
C LYS A 160 -3.08 -16.64 -2.37
N ILE A 161 -3.21 -15.38 -1.96
CA ILE A 161 -4.42 -14.59 -2.20
C ILE A 161 -4.38 -13.80 -3.52
N THR A 162 -3.26 -13.83 -4.26
CA THR A 162 -3.14 -13.19 -5.57
C THR A 162 -3.50 -14.18 -6.67
N VAL A 163 -4.43 -13.80 -7.52
CA VAL A 163 -4.81 -14.57 -8.72
C VAL A 163 -4.36 -13.80 -9.95
N ASP A 164 -3.64 -14.46 -10.86
CA ASP A 164 -3.17 -13.85 -12.10
C ASP A 164 -4.34 -13.37 -12.98
N GLY A 165 -4.13 -12.30 -13.74
CA GLY A 165 -5.14 -11.71 -14.62
C GLY A 165 -6.00 -10.63 -13.95
N GLU A 166 -5.83 -10.32 -12.65
CA GLU A 166 -6.59 -9.28 -11.96
C GLU A 166 -5.93 -7.89 -12.12
N SER A 167 -6.76 -6.87 -12.31
CA SER A 167 -6.35 -5.46 -12.07
C SER A 167 -6.18 -5.19 -10.56
N ALA A 168 -5.52 -4.09 -10.19
CA ALA A 168 -5.32 -3.72 -8.79
C ALA A 168 -6.64 -3.64 -8.00
N TRP A 169 -7.68 -3.06 -8.58
CA TRP A 169 -9.00 -2.96 -7.94
C TRP A 169 -9.73 -4.31 -7.82
N GLN A 170 -9.63 -5.17 -8.84
CA GLN A 170 -10.15 -6.53 -8.78
C GLN A 170 -9.42 -7.32 -7.70
N PHE A 171 -8.10 -7.21 -7.62
CA PHE A 171 -7.31 -7.83 -6.57
C PHE A 171 -7.77 -7.39 -5.19
N GLU A 172 -7.79 -6.08 -4.86
CA GLU A 172 -8.19 -5.62 -3.52
C GLU A 172 -9.58 -6.12 -3.12
N LYS A 173 -10.53 -6.12 -4.04
CA LYS A 173 -11.89 -6.63 -3.83
C LYS A 173 -11.91 -8.14 -3.59
N ASN A 174 -11.34 -8.91 -4.53
CA ASN A 174 -11.41 -10.37 -4.52
C ASN A 174 -10.48 -10.97 -3.45
N ALA A 175 -9.29 -10.41 -3.26
CA ALA A 175 -8.36 -10.82 -2.21
C ALA A 175 -8.91 -10.50 -0.80
N THR A 176 -9.80 -9.50 -0.66
CA THR A 176 -10.53 -9.30 0.60
C THR A 176 -11.34 -10.53 0.94
N GLU A 177 -12.08 -11.14 0.01
CA GLU A 177 -12.81 -12.38 0.24
C GLU A 177 -11.87 -13.58 0.51
N ARG A 178 -10.82 -13.73 -0.32
CA ARG A 178 -9.81 -14.79 -0.16
C ARG A 178 -9.06 -14.69 1.17
N SER A 179 -8.99 -13.49 1.75
CA SER A 179 -8.32 -13.27 3.03
C SER A 179 -9.11 -13.74 4.26
N PHE A 180 -10.39 -14.09 4.15
CA PHE A 180 -11.25 -14.39 5.31
C PHE A 180 -10.81 -15.61 6.12
N GLU A 181 -10.08 -16.53 5.52
CA GLU A 181 -9.51 -17.70 6.20
C GLU A 181 -8.30 -17.35 7.08
N TYR A 182 -7.62 -16.24 6.79
CA TYR A 182 -6.42 -15.82 7.50
C TYR A 182 -6.78 -15.06 8.77
N LYS A 183 -6.02 -15.26 9.86
CA LYS A 183 -6.37 -14.75 11.19
C LYS A 183 -5.41 -13.70 11.74
N ALA A 184 -4.19 -13.62 11.22
CA ALA A 184 -3.16 -12.69 11.69
C ALA A 184 -3.09 -11.41 10.82
N PHE A 185 -4.26 -10.80 10.57
CA PHE A 185 -4.41 -9.54 9.87
C PHE A 185 -4.57 -8.40 10.88
N PHE A 186 -3.68 -7.42 10.77
CA PHE A 186 -3.60 -6.31 11.72
C PHE A 186 -3.66 -4.96 11.01
N CYS A 187 -4.00 -3.90 11.74
CA CYS A 187 -3.80 -2.53 11.31
C CYS A 187 -3.27 -1.67 12.46
N THR A 188 -2.38 -0.73 12.14
CA THR A 188 -1.80 0.17 13.12
C THR A 188 -2.84 1.14 13.69
N TRP A 189 -2.61 1.61 14.92
CA TRP A 189 -3.52 2.59 15.56
C TRP A 189 -3.40 3.98 14.93
N LYS A 190 -2.23 4.31 14.39
CA LYS A 190 -1.95 5.56 13.67
C LYS A 190 -1.26 5.27 12.34
N HIS A 191 -1.44 6.14 11.37
CA HIS A 191 -0.75 6.06 10.09
C HIS A 191 0.65 6.69 10.22
N PRO A 192 1.75 5.92 10.15
CA PRO A 192 3.10 6.49 10.28
C PRO A 192 3.57 7.22 9.02
N PHE A 193 2.97 6.94 7.86
CA PHE A 193 3.30 7.54 6.58
C PHE A 193 2.31 8.64 6.24
N ASN A 194 2.71 9.91 6.40
CA ASN A 194 1.95 11.01 5.83
C ASN A 194 2.31 11.11 4.36
N PHE A 195 1.35 11.09 3.46
CA PHE A 195 1.62 11.09 2.03
C PHE A 195 0.65 11.98 1.24
N ILE A 196 1.10 12.33 0.04
CA ILE A 196 0.32 12.99 -1.00
C ILE A 196 -0.06 11.89 -1.99
N ASN A 197 -1.36 11.65 -2.22
CA ASN A 197 -1.85 10.75 -3.26
C ASN A 197 -2.01 11.56 -4.56
N LEU A 198 -0.92 11.63 -5.34
CA LEU A 198 -0.76 12.59 -6.42
C LEU A 198 -1.63 12.30 -7.64
N ILE A 199 -1.81 11.01 -7.96
CA ILE A 199 -2.45 10.58 -9.21
C ILE A 199 -3.78 9.87 -8.91
N ASN A 200 -4.80 10.20 -9.69
CA ASN A 200 -6.08 9.51 -9.68
C ASN A 200 -6.46 9.12 -11.11
N LYS A 201 -6.57 7.82 -11.38
CA LYS A 201 -6.91 7.28 -12.72
C LYS A 201 -6.05 7.92 -13.83
N ARG A 202 -4.72 7.91 -13.65
CA ARG A 202 -3.69 8.51 -14.53
C ARG A 202 -3.70 10.05 -14.60
N LYS A 203 -4.67 10.74 -13.98
CA LYS A 203 -4.78 12.20 -13.94
C LYS A 203 -4.20 12.77 -12.65
N LEU A 204 -3.69 13.98 -12.73
CA LEU A 204 -3.12 14.69 -11.59
C LEU A 204 -4.24 15.22 -10.69
N ASP A 205 -4.27 14.84 -9.42
CA ASP A 205 -5.21 15.43 -8.46
C ASP A 205 -4.78 16.84 -8.10
N ILE A 206 -5.56 17.84 -8.50
CA ILE A 206 -5.26 19.27 -8.30
C ILE A 206 -5.00 19.59 -6.82
N THR A 207 -5.82 19.05 -5.92
CA THR A 207 -5.68 19.31 -4.48
C THR A 207 -4.36 18.76 -3.94
N GLU A 208 -3.99 17.56 -4.34
CA GLU A 208 -2.74 16.91 -3.92
C GLU A 208 -1.53 17.53 -4.60
N TYR A 209 -1.68 17.94 -5.86
CA TYR A 209 -0.63 18.64 -6.58
C TYR A 209 -0.31 20.01 -5.95
N HIS A 210 -1.30 20.76 -5.48
CA HIS A 210 -1.05 22.00 -4.72
C HIS A 210 -0.30 21.74 -3.40
N LYS A 211 -0.51 20.59 -2.75
CA LYS A 211 0.27 20.21 -1.56
C LYS A 211 1.72 19.89 -1.95
N LEU A 212 1.91 19.17 -3.06
CA LEU A 212 3.24 18.85 -3.57
C LEU A 212 4.01 20.10 -3.93
N LYS A 213 3.39 21.08 -4.60
CA LYS A 213 4.01 22.38 -4.96
C LYS A 213 4.52 23.19 -3.77
N LYS A 214 4.00 22.92 -2.56
CA LYS A 214 4.54 23.53 -1.33
C LYS A 214 5.82 22.86 -0.86
N LEU A 215 6.06 21.60 -1.25
CA LEU A 215 7.26 20.84 -0.90
C LEU A 215 8.33 20.92 -1.98
N ILE A 216 7.90 20.91 -3.24
CA ILE A 216 8.73 20.96 -4.46
C ILE A 216 8.08 21.98 -5.41
N PRO A 217 8.38 23.28 -5.30
CA PRO A 217 7.79 24.34 -6.11
C PRO A 217 7.96 24.16 -7.62
N GLU A 218 9.08 23.59 -8.05
CA GLU A 218 9.45 23.31 -9.45
C GLU A 218 8.76 22.08 -10.04
N ALA A 219 8.13 21.19 -9.23
CA ALA A 219 7.46 20.00 -9.73
C ALA A 219 6.45 20.34 -10.84
N LYS A 220 6.63 19.73 -12.01
CA LYS A 220 5.78 19.96 -13.18
C LYS A 220 5.58 18.63 -13.93
N TYR A 221 4.34 18.31 -14.26
CA TYR A 221 3.97 17.09 -14.96
C TYR A 221 3.05 17.42 -16.13
N ASP A 222 3.27 16.76 -17.26
CA ASP A 222 2.40 16.84 -18.43
C ASP A 222 1.29 15.79 -18.30
N ARG A 223 0.32 16.10 -17.41
CA ARG A 223 -0.83 15.23 -17.15
C ARG A 223 -2.11 16.06 -17.06
N GLU A 224 -3.20 15.49 -17.56
CA GLU A 224 -4.53 16.05 -17.34
C GLU A 224 -4.82 16.17 -15.84
N GLN A 225 -5.45 17.26 -15.44
CA GLN A 225 -5.79 17.53 -14.06
C GLN A 225 -7.24 17.14 -13.75
N VAL A 226 -7.48 16.68 -12.52
CA VAL A 226 -8.81 16.29 -12.03
C VAL A 226 -9.02 16.78 -10.60
N PHE A 227 -10.28 17.08 -10.28
CA PHE A 227 -10.69 17.43 -8.93
C PHE A 227 -11.59 16.33 -8.36
N VAL A 228 -11.09 15.59 -7.36
CA VAL A 228 -11.73 14.36 -6.85
C VAL A 228 -12.42 14.53 -5.49
N LEU A 229 -12.71 15.76 -5.05
CA LEU A 229 -13.30 16.01 -3.73
C LEU A 229 -14.63 15.29 -3.52
N LYS A 230 -15.46 15.25 -4.55
CA LYS A 230 -16.80 14.61 -4.50
C LYS A 230 -16.68 13.11 -4.26
N GLU A 231 -15.75 12.45 -4.94
CA GLU A 231 -15.47 11.02 -4.80
C GLU A 231 -14.90 10.70 -3.41
N ARG A 232 -13.98 11.52 -2.93
CA ARG A 232 -13.41 11.41 -1.58
C ARG A 232 -14.48 11.57 -0.50
N LEU A 233 -15.37 12.56 -0.65
CA LEU A 233 -16.47 12.78 0.30
C LEU A 233 -17.43 11.59 0.33
N LYS A 234 -17.80 11.04 -0.83
CA LYS A 234 -18.63 9.82 -0.91
C LYS A 234 -17.98 8.65 -0.20
N GLY A 235 -16.68 8.41 -0.46
CA GLY A 235 -15.92 7.34 0.20
C GLY A 235 -15.87 7.54 1.73
N TYR A 236 -15.63 8.76 2.19
CA TYR A 236 -15.62 9.10 3.61
C TYR A 236 -16.97 8.84 4.28
N LEU A 237 -18.07 9.27 3.66
CA LEU A 237 -19.43 9.06 4.17
C LEU A 237 -19.77 7.56 4.24
N LEU A 238 -19.42 6.78 3.21
CA LEU A 238 -19.61 5.33 3.21
C LEU A 238 -18.81 4.65 4.34
N CYS A 239 -17.54 4.97 4.49
CA CYS A 239 -16.72 4.41 5.57
C CYS A 239 -17.25 4.78 6.96
N THR A 240 -17.70 6.04 7.13
CA THR A 240 -18.31 6.51 8.37
C THR A 240 -19.59 5.75 8.69
N PHE A 241 -20.46 5.57 7.70
CA PHE A 241 -21.68 4.77 7.85
C PHE A 241 -21.34 3.33 8.24
N LEU A 242 -20.45 2.67 7.50
CA LEU A 242 -20.04 1.28 7.80
C LEU A 242 -19.47 1.14 9.21
N ARG A 243 -18.75 2.13 9.72
CA ARG A 243 -18.17 2.08 11.07
C ARG A 243 -19.22 1.93 12.18
N PHE A 244 -20.42 2.45 11.97
CA PHE A 244 -21.55 2.34 12.91
C PHE A 244 -22.49 1.17 12.59
N TYR A 245 -22.31 0.53 11.43
CA TYR A 245 -23.11 -0.62 11.03
C TYR A 245 -22.57 -1.91 11.67
N PRO A 246 -23.43 -2.88 12.08
CA PRO A 246 -22.97 -4.11 12.73
C PRO A 246 -21.95 -4.86 11.89
N VAL A 247 -20.77 -5.12 12.45
CA VAL A 247 -19.59 -5.68 11.73
C VAL A 247 -19.95 -6.95 10.95
N LYS A 248 -20.75 -7.85 11.53
CA LYS A 248 -21.14 -9.13 10.89
C LYS A 248 -21.88 -8.96 9.56
N TYR A 249 -22.49 -7.79 9.31
CA TYR A 249 -23.22 -7.50 8.09
C TYR A 249 -22.51 -6.51 7.16
N GLN A 250 -21.45 -5.85 7.62
CA GLN A 250 -20.78 -4.79 6.84
C GLN A 250 -20.33 -5.26 5.46
N TYR A 251 -19.73 -6.45 5.39
CA TYR A 251 -19.22 -6.99 4.14
C TYR A 251 -20.37 -7.29 3.15
N THR A 252 -21.44 -7.95 3.60
CA THR A 252 -22.61 -8.26 2.78
C THR A 252 -23.30 -6.98 2.30
N PHE A 253 -23.46 -6.00 3.18
CA PHE A 253 -24.02 -4.69 2.83
C PHE A 253 -23.16 -4.01 1.77
N HIS A 254 -21.85 -3.91 1.99
CA HIS A 254 -20.92 -3.29 1.05
C HIS A 254 -20.97 -3.96 -0.33
N LYS A 255 -20.95 -5.29 -0.38
CA LYS A 255 -21.02 -6.06 -1.63
C LYS A 255 -22.30 -5.78 -2.42
N PHE A 256 -23.43 -5.55 -1.72
CA PHE A 256 -24.73 -5.28 -2.34
C PHE A 256 -24.82 -3.86 -2.94
N PHE A 257 -24.22 -2.88 -2.28
CA PHE A 257 -24.32 -1.46 -2.65
C PHE A 257 -23.15 -0.93 -3.49
N THR A 258 -22.02 -1.62 -3.52
CA THR A 258 -20.92 -1.32 -4.44
C THR A 258 -21.05 -2.22 -5.67
N LYS A 259 -21.75 -1.74 -6.71
CA LYS A 259 -21.79 -2.42 -8.01
C LYS A 259 -20.36 -2.71 -8.50
N PRO A 260 -20.14 -3.84 -9.20
CA PRO A 260 -18.87 -4.05 -9.87
C PRO A 260 -18.62 -2.85 -10.80
N ILE A 261 -17.49 -2.19 -10.62
CA ILE A 261 -17.04 -1.17 -11.55
C ILE A 261 -16.60 -1.97 -12.79
N ASN A 262 -17.49 -2.08 -13.75
CA ASN A 262 -17.12 -2.51 -15.10
C ASN A 262 -16.31 -1.35 -15.68
N ILE A 263 -15.00 -1.52 -15.73
CA ILE A 263 -14.06 -0.69 -16.49
C ILE A 263 -13.54 -1.56 -17.60
#